data_ee68056d02cae312722d038008bacb12
#
_entry.id   ee68056d02cae312722d038008bacb12
#
_cell.length_a   1.000
_cell.length_b   1.000
_cell.length_c   1.000
_cell.angle_alpha   90.00
_cell.angle_beta   90.00
_cell.angle_gamma   90.00
#
_symmetry.space_group_name_H-M   'P 1'
#
loop_
_entity.id
_entity.type
_entity.pdbx_description
1 polymer ?
#
loop_
_entity_poly.entity_id
_entity_poly.type
_entity_poly.pdbx_seq_one_letter_code
_entity_poly.pdbx_strand_id
1 'polypeptide(L)'
;MTPQITKIIRYSVQGFKPQYQSKHLKNINYHLNDFNINDFPEHLRYTIQKQHEEHLSFYKEHYQDFQYGIWFFIDGHKNNQSLNHLKYKVPCWEAEIENDVLLYDVNWEYQTTLSDQFGVNSGFYLPASQIHKIHNIKKRKSNKAS
;
A
#
# COMPACT_ATOMS: atom_id res chain seq x y z
N MET A 1 -7.02 -25.62 8.23
CA MET A 1 -6.25 -24.68 9.04
C MET A 1 -6.90 -23.31 9.00
N THR A 2 -7.12 -22.74 10.17
CA THR A 2 -7.63 -21.38 10.25
C THR A 2 -6.53 -20.41 9.81
N PRO A 3 -6.79 -19.49 8.88
CA PRO A 3 -5.79 -18.49 8.50
C PRO A 3 -5.37 -17.69 9.73
N GLN A 4 -4.08 -17.35 9.81
CA GLN A 4 -3.61 -16.46 10.85
C GLN A 4 -4.10 -15.05 10.57
N ILE A 5 -4.28 -14.30 11.64
CA ILE A 5 -4.80 -12.94 11.59
C ILE A 5 -3.72 -11.99 12.09
N THR A 6 -3.56 -10.87 11.39
CA THR A 6 -2.60 -9.83 11.78
C THR A 6 -3.37 -8.56 12.13
N LYS A 7 -2.97 -7.91 13.22
CA LYS A 7 -3.48 -6.59 13.58
C LYS A 7 -2.78 -5.54 12.75
N ILE A 8 -3.57 -4.66 12.14
CA ILE A 8 -3.08 -3.58 11.28
C ILE A 8 -3.54 -2.23 11.82
N ILE A 9 -2.80 -1.18 11.47
CA ILE A 9 -3.12 0.19 11.87
C ILE A 9 -3.11 1.11 10.65
N ARG A 10 -3.89 2.20 10.76
CA ARG A 10 -3.94 3.24 9.75
C ARG A 10 -4.16 4.59 10.43
N TYR A 11 -3.36 5.58 10.06
CA TYR A 11 -3.54 6.97 10.52
C TYR A 11 -4.40 7.70 9.49
N SER A 12 -5.65 7.99 9.85
CA SER A 12 -6.60 8.61 8.92
C SER A 12 -7.77 9.23 9.68
N VAL A 13 -8.30 10.34 9.18
CA VAL A 13 -9.54 10.91 9.72
C VAL A 13 -10.77 10.10 9.30
N GLN A 14 -10.64 9.28 8.26
CA GLN A 14 -11.76 8.47 7.73
C GLN A 14 -11.63 6.97 8.01
N GLY A 15 -10.69 6.59 8.88
CA GLY A 15 -10.48 5.20 9.23
C GLY A 15 -10.05 4.36 8.02
N PHE A 16 -10.73 3.22 7.83
CA PHE A 16 -10.42 2.29 6.75
C PHE A 16 -11.31 2.49 5.51
N LYS A 17 -11.87 3.67 5.33
CA LYS A 17 -12.66 3.98 4.14
C LYS A 17 -11.73 4.08 2.92
N PRO A 18 -12.02 3.34 1.83
CA PRO A 18 -11.19 3.43 0.62
C PRO A 18 -11.17 4.83 0.04
N GLN A 19 -10.01 5.24 -0.47
CA GLN A 19 -9.80 6.55 -1.03
C GLN A 19 -9.22 6.45 -2.44
N TYR A 20 -9.49 7.47 -3.25
CA TYR A 20 -8.92 7.59 -4.59
C TYR A 20 -7.43 7.95 -4.49
N GLN A 21 -6.60 7.22 -5.22
CA GLN A 21 -5.14 7.29 -5.09
C GLN A 21 -4.51 8.20 -6.15
N SER A 22 -4.90 9.47 -6.17
CA SER A 22 -4.51 10.41 -7.23
C SER A 22 -2.99 10.57 -7.40
N LYS A 23 -2.25 10.67 -6.29
CA LYS A 23 -0.80 10.87 -6.35
C LYS A 23 -0.06 9.68 -6.94
N HIS A 24 -0.42 8.48 -6.52
CA HIS A 24 0.21 7.26 -7.03
C HIS A 24 -0.18 6.98 -8.47
N LEU A 25 -1.44 7.29 -8.83
CA LEU A 25 -1.91 7.10 -10.19
C LEU A 25 -1.20 8.01 -11.20
N LYS A 26 -0.76 9.21 -10.80
CA LYS A 26 0.02 10.08 -11.68
C LYS A 26 1.28 9.38 -12.18
N ASN A 27 1.97 8.70 -11.28
CA ASN A 27 3.19 8.00 -11.61
C ASN A 27 2.92 6.83 -12.57
N ILE A 28 1.87 6.06 -12.28
CA ILE A 28 1.47 4.95 -13.13
C ILE A 28 1.01 5.45 -14.51
N ASN A 29 0.21 6.52 -14.54
CA ASN A 29 -0.26 7.10 -15.79
C ASN A 29 0.89 7.63 -16.65
N TYR A 30 1.95 8.15 -16.02
CA TYR A 30 3.17 8.52 -16.74
C TYR A 30 3.73 7.32 -17.48
N HIS A 31 3.87 6.18 -16.80
CA HIS A 31 4.39 4.97 -17.42
C HIS A 31 3.47 4.41 -18.51
N LEU A 32 2.16 4.55 -18.34
CA LEU A 32 1.20 4.03 -19.31
C LEU A 32 1.08 4.88 -20.56
N ASN A 33 1.22 6.21 -20.44
CA ASN A 33 0.84 7.15 -21.50
C ASN A 33 1.94 8.09 -21.97
N ASP A 34 2.86 8.47 -21.08
CA ASP A 34 3.79 9.59 -21.32
C ASP A 34 5.26 9.19 -21.34
N PHE A 35 5.56 7.93 -21.03
CA PHE A 35 6.96 7.47 -20.99
C PHE A 35 7.59 7.58 -22.35
N ASN A 36 8.78 8.22 -22.41
CA ASN A 36 9.56 8.35 -23.61
C ASN A 36 11.03 8.04 -23.30
N ILE A 37 11.54 6.95 -23.88
CA ILE A 37 12.92 6.53 -23.65
C ILE A 37 13.94 7.59 -24.06
N ASN A 38 13.58 8.45 -25.02
CA ASN A 38 14.46 9.50 -25.49
C ASN A 38 14.70 10.63 -24.49
N ASP A 39 13.90 10.67 -23.42
CA ASP A 39 14.10 11.64 -22.32
C ASP A 39 15.25 11.23 -21.39
N PHE A 40 15.84 10.06 -21.59
CA PHE A 40 16.90 9.54 -20.73
C PHE A 40 18.25 9.51 -21.45
N PRO A 41 19.37 9.55 -20.69
CA PRO A 41 20.69 9.44 -21.29
C PRO A 41 20.85 8.12 -22.06
N GLU A 42 21.53 8.20 -23.22
CA GLU A 42 21.65 7.04 -24.11
C GLU A 42 22.22 5.80 -23.43
N HIS A 43 23.22 5.98 -22.57
CA HIS A 43 23.88 4.85 -21.90
C HIS A 43 22.98 4.13 -20.88
N LEU A 44 21.88 4.75 -20.46
CA LEU A 44 20.94 4.16 -19.50
C LEU A 44 19.66 3.61 -20.15
N ARG A 45 19.47 3.87 -21.44
CA ARG A 45 18.20 3.56 -22.12
C ARG A 45 17.84 2.08 -22.10
N TYR A 46 18.82 1.21 -22.31
CA TYR A 46 18.52 -0.23 -22.32
C TYR A 46 17.94 -0.69 -20.98
N THR A 47 18.59 -0.34 -19.88
CA THR A 47 18.15 -0.73 -18.54
C THR A 47 16.81 -0.11 -18.18
N ILE A 48 16.63 1.19 -18.48
CA ILE A 48 15.40 1.91 -18.16
C ILE A 48 14.23 1.36 -18.98
N GLN A 49 14.44 1.09 -20.26
CA GLN A 49 13.39 0.53 -21.12
C GLN A 49 12.95 -0.85 -20.64
N LYS A 50 13.91 -1.67 -20.24
CA LYS A 50 13.61 -3.03 -19.75
C LYS A 50 12.81 -2.99 -18.45
N GLN A 51 13.21 -2.13 -17.52
CA GLN A 51 12.47 -1.94 -16.27
C GLN A 51 11.06 -1.41 -16.53
N HIS A 52 10.93 -0.47 -17.45
CA HIS A 52 9.64 0.09 -17.82
C HIS A 52 8.69 -0.99 -18.37
N GLU A 53 9.18 -1.85 -19.26
CA GLU A 53 8.39 -2.93 -19.85
C GLU A 53 7.88 -3.90 -18.77
N GLU A 54 8.73 -4.24 -17.81
CA GLU A 54 8.36 -5.13 -16.70
C GLU A 54 7.24 -4.53 -15.86
N HIS A 55 7.35 -3.26 -15.50
CA HIS A 55 6.35 -2.57 -14.69
C HIS A 55 5.06 -2.30 -15.48
N LEU A 56 5.17 -2.03 -16.77
CA LEU A 56 4.04 -1.67 -17.60
C LEU A 56 3.00 -2.78 -17.68
N SER A 57 3.44 -4.02 -17.84
CA SER A 57 2.55 -5.17 -17.88
C SER A 57 1.76 -5.31 -16.57
N PHE A 58 2.46 -5.19 -15.45
CA PHE A 58 1.85 -5.27 -14.12
C PHE A 58 0.86 -4.14 -13.89
N TYR A 59 1.21 -2.90 -14.24
CA TYR A 59 0.34 -1.75 -14.07
C TYR A 59 -0.94 -1.86 -14.89
N LYS A 60 -0.84 -2.36 -16.12
CA LYS A 60 -2.02 -2.56 -16.99
C LYS A 60 -2.98 -3.58 -16.39
N GLU A 61 -2.44 -4.68 -15.89
CA GLU A 61 -3.23 -5.77 -15.32
C GLU A 61 -3.95 -5.35 -14.05
N HIS A 62 -3.30 -4.55 -13.20
CA HIS A 62 -3.81 -4.22 -11.87
C HIS A 62 -4.33 -2.79 -11.73
N TYR A 63 -4.48 -2.06 -12.84
CA TYR A 63 -4.82 -0.64 -12.81
C TYR A 63 -6.09 -0.35 -12.02
N GLN A 64 -7.13 -1.17 -12.18
CA GLN A 64 -8.38 -0.98 -11.45
C GLN A 64 -8.19 -1.05 -9.94
N ASP A 65 -7.38 -1.98 -9.48
CA ASP A 65 -7.10 -2.15 -8.05
C ASP A 65 -6.40 -0.93 -7.47
N PHE A 66 -5.60 -0.24 -8.28
CA PHE A 66 -4.83 0.91 -7.82
C PHE A 66 -5.66 2.20 -7.68
N GLN A 67 -6.85 2.26 -8.28
CA GLN A 67 -7.65 3.48 -8.26
C GLN A 67 -8.20 3.83 -6.87
N TYR A 68 -8.75 2.85 -6.18
CA TYR A 68 -9.34 3.04 -4.86
C TYR A 68 -8.85 1.98 -3.91
N GLY A 69 -8.46 2.39 -2.72
CA GLY A 69 -8.02 1.47 -1.70
C GLY A 69 -7.48 2.21 -0.50
N ILE A 70 -6.78 1.48 0.34
CA ILE A 70 -6.19 2.03 1.55
C ILE A 70 -4.76 1.55 1.73
N TRP A 71 -3.96 2.40 2.36
CA TRP A 71 -2.64 2.07 2.85
C TRP A 71 -2.76 1.73 4.33
N PHE A 72 -2.10 0.68 4.77
CA PHE A 72 -2.07 0.33 6.18
C PHE A 72 -0.69 -0.19 6.58
N PHE A 73 -0.48 -0.31 7.90
CA PHE A 73 0.78 -0.79 8.44
C PHE A 73 0.50 -1.88 9.45
N ILE A 74 1.45 -2.80 9.62
CA ILE A 74 1.35 -3.86 10.62
C ILE A 74 1.57 -3.24 12.00
N ASP A 75 0.65 -3.49 12.93
CA ASP A 75 0.74 -2.97 14.29
C ASP A 75 2.00 -3.49 15.00
N GLY A 76 2.73 -2.56 15.64
CA GLY A 76 3.90 -2.91 16.40
C GLY A 76 5.13 -3.30 15.59
N HIS A 77 5.12 -3.15 14.27
CA HIS A 77 6.26 -3.49 13.44
C HIS A 77 7.41 -2.52 13.70
N LYS A 78 8.64 -3.06 13.73
CA LYS A 78 9.85 -2.27 14.01
C LYS A 78 10.09 -1.12 13.03
N ASN A 79 9.59 -1.24 11.81
CA ASN A 79 9.77 -0.23 10.77
C ASN A 79 8.73 0.90 10.81
N ASN A 80 7.81 0.87 11.78
CA ASN A 80 6.76 1.89 11.90
C ASN A 80 7.24 3.21 12.51
N GLN A 81 8.50 3.33 12.84
CA GLN A 81 9.05 4.57 13.41
C GLN A 81 8.83 5.78 12.51
N SER A 82 8.80 5.57 11.19
CA SER A 82 8.51 6.64 10.23
C SER A 82 7.11 7.22 10.39
N LEU A 83 6.20 6.52 11.09
CA LEU A 83 4.84 6.98 11.33
C LEU A 83 4.72 7.90 12.56
N ASN A 84 5.78 8.07 13.34
CA ASN A 84 5.72 8.84 14.57
C ASN A 84 5.27 10.29 14.34
N HIS A 85 5.58 10.87 13.18
CA HIS A 85 5.16 12.23 12.85
C HIS A 85 3.64 12.38 12.71
N LEU A 86 2.92 11.28 12.51
CA LEU A 86 1.46 11.28 12.39
C LEU A 86 0.75 11.06 13.72
N LYS A 87 1.45 10.59 14.71
CA LYS A 87 0.89 10.08 15.97
C LYS A 87 -0.02 11.06 16.70
N TYR A 88 0.28 12.36 16.64
CA TYR A 88 -0.49 13.40 17.31
C TYR A 88 -1.30 14.28 16.36
N LYS A 89 -1.23 14.02 15.05
CA LYS A 89 -1.88 14.85 14.04
C LYS A 89 -3.13 14.21 13.46
N VAL A 90 -3.15 12.88 13.39
CA VAL A 90 -4.21 12.15 12.72
C VAL A 90 -4.63 10.99 13.62
N PRO A 91 -5.93 10.69 13.70
CA PRO A 91 -6.38 9.54 14.50
C PRO A 91 -5.76 8.23 13.98
N CYS A 92 -5.47 7.34 14.91
CA CYS A 92 -5.01 6.00 14.60
C CYS A 92 -6.18 5.02 14.71
N TRP A 93 -6.37 4.24 13.66
CA TRP A 93 -7.39 3.19 13.61
C TRP A 93 -6.70 1.84 13.60
N GLU A 94 -7.33 0.85 14.19
CA GLU A 94 -6.85 -0.53 14.15
C GLU A 94 -7.91 -1.46 13.60
N ALA A 95 -7.45 -2.57 13.05
CA ALA A 95 -8.32 -3.61 12.50
C ALA A 95 -7.54 -4.91 12.43
N GLU A 96 -8.22 -5.95 11.99
CA GLU A 96 -7.62 -7.26 11.79
C GLU A 96 -7.83 -7.71 10.35
N ILE A 97 -6.82 -8.39 9.79
CA ILE A 97 -6.88 -8.92 8.44
C ILE A 97 -6.25 -10.31 8.41
N GLU A 98 -6.83 -11.21 7.62
CA GLU A 98 -6.28 -12.55 7.44
C GLU A 98 -4.98 -12.48 6.64
N ASN A 99 -4.00 -13.32 7.01
CA ASN A 99 -2.66 -13.24 6.45
C ASN A 99 -2.55 -13.69 4.99
N ASP A 100 -3.57 -14.33 4.44
CA ASP A 100 -3.58 -14.81 3.06
C ASP A 100 -4.32 -13.89 2.08
N VAL A 101 -4.76 -12.72 2.54
CA VAL A 101 -5.42 -11.74 1.67
C VAL A 101 -4.39 -11.13 0.71
N LEU A 102 -4.77 -11.01 -0.56
CA LEU A 102 -3.90 -10.42 -1.58
C LEU A 102 -3.76 -8.91 -1.38
N LEU A 103 -2.52 -8.47 -1.30
CA LEU A 103 -2.12 -7.10 -1.05
C LEU A 103 -1.10 -6.67 -2.09
N TYR A 104 -0.80 -5.37 -2.10
CA TYR A 104 0.28 -4.82 -2.91
C TYR A 104 1.31 -4.15 -2.01
N ASP A 105 2.56 -4.18 -2.43
CA ASP A 105 3.62 -3.45 -1.72
C ASP A 105 3.36 -1.93 -1.80
N VAL A 106 4.08 -1.16 -0.99
CA VAL A 106 3.86 0.29 -0.90
C VAL A 106 4.17 1.03 -2.20
N ASN A 107 4.96 0.43 -3.08
CA ASN A 107 5.34 1.04 -4.36
C ASN A 107 4.56 0.49 -5.54
N TRP A 108 3.60 -0.40 -5.28
CA TRP A 108 2.81 -1.08 -6.32
C TRP A 108 3.68 -1.81 -7.35
N GLU A 109 4.73 -2.46 -6.87
CA GLU A 109 5.65 -3.19 -7.76
C GLU A 109 5.31 -4.67 -7.86
N TYR A 110 4.66 -5.24 -6.84
CA TYR A 110 4.27 -6.65 -6.83
C TYR A 110 3.07 -6.88 -5.92
N GLN A 111 2.40 -8.00 -6.16
CA GLN A 111 1.29 -8.48 -5.34
C GLN A 111 1.80 -9.54 -4.38
N THR A 112 1.31 -9.52 -3.14
CA THR A 112 1.81 -10.42 -2.09
C THR A 112 0.73 -10.67 -1.03
N THR A 113 1.10 -11.41 0.02
CA THR A 113 0.28 -11.62 1.21
C THR A 113 1.14 -11.35 2.45
N LEU A 114 0.50 -11.14 3.60
CA LEU A 114 1.25 -10.98 4.84
C LEU A 114 2.02 -12.24 5.21
N SER A 115 1.48 -13.42 4.86
CA SER A 115 2.20 -14.69 5.09
C SER A 115 3.53 -14.73 4.36
N ASP A 116 3.57 -14.26 3.12
CA ASP A 116 4.79 -14.26 2.31
C ASP A 116 5.79 -13.19 2.72
N GLN A 117 5.30 -12.13 3.38
CA GLN A 117 6.13 -10.97 3.78
C GLN A 117 6.41 -10.94 5.27
N PHE A 118 6.23 -12.05 5.95
CA PHE A 118 6.29 -12.10 7.40
C PHE A 118 7.56 -11.45 7.96
N GLY A 119 7.38 -10.38 8.72
CA GLY A 119 8.45 -9.68 9.42
C GLY A 119 9.34 -8.79 8.56
N VAL A 120 9.16 -8.75 7.23
CA VAL A 120 10.04 -8.00 6.32
C VAL A 120 9.55 -6.57 6.13
N ASN A 121 8.32 -6.40 5.68
CA ASN A 121 7.74 -5.08 5.38
C ASN A 121 6.63 -4.73 6.37
N SER A 122 6.48 -3.45 6.65
CA SER A 122 5.45 -2.97 7.58
C SER A 122 4.23 -2.40 6.87
N GLY A 123 4.40 -1.84 5.69
CA GLY A 123 3.34 -1.14 4.96
C GLY A 123 2.87 -1.87 3.72
N PHE A 124 1.55 -1.80 3.46
CA PHE A 124 0.92 -2.48 2.33
C PHE A 124 -0.28 -1.67 1.83
N TYR A 125 -0.69 -1.97 0.61
CA TYR A 125 -1.88 -1.40 0.00
C TYR A 125 -2.94 -2.48 -0.17
N LEU A 126 -4.18 -2.17 0.25
CA LEU A 126 -5.33 -3.04 0.06
C LEU A 126 -6.30 -2.38 -0.92
N PRO A 127 -6.57 -3.00 -2.08
CA PRO A 127 -7.54 -2.43 -3.01
C PRO A 127 -8.96 -2.47 -2.44
N ALA A 128 -9.80 -1.53 -2.86
CA ALA A 128 -11.17 -1.40 -2.36
C ALA A 128 -11.98 -2.68 -2.55
N SER A 129 -11.70 -3.45 -3.60
CA SER A 129 -12.37 -4.72 -3.84
C SER A 129 -12.17 -5.74 -2.72
N GLN A 130 -11.13 -5.57 -1.90
CA GLN A 130 -10.80 -6.47 -0.81
C GLN A 130 -11.12 -5.87 0.58
N ILE A 131 -11.76 -4.71 0.63
CA ILE A 131 -11.99 -4.00 1.91
C ILE A 131 -12.84 -4.84 2.88
N HIS A 132 -13.72 -5.68 2.36
CA HIS A 132 -14.56 -6.56 3.17
C HIS A 132 -13.77 -7.62 3.95
N LYS A 133 -12.49 -7.78 3.64
CA LYS A 133 -11.59 -8.71 4.33
C LYS A 133 -11.03 -8.13 5.62
N ILE A 134 -11.31 -6.86 5.91
CA ILE A 134 -10.89 -6.20 7.16
C ILE A 134 -12.00 -6.35 8.18
N HIS A 135 -11.64 -6.73 9.41
CA HIS A 135 -12.58 -7.02 10.50
C HIS A 135 -12.18 -6.26 11.76
N ASN A 136 -13.15 -6.09 12.67
CA ASN A 136 -12.92 -5.52 14.00
C ASN A 136 -12.29 -4.15 13.96
N ILE A 137 -12.79 -3.29 13.07
CA ILE A 137 -12.31 -1.92 12.91
C ILE A 137 -12.70 -1.10 14.12
N LYS A 138 -11.72 -0.40 14.72
CA LYS A 138 -12.00 0.53 15.82
C LYS A 138 -10.96 1.65 15.85
N LYS A 139 -11.39 2.81 16.33
CA LYS A 139 -10.52 3.94 16.52
C LYS A 139 -9.78 3.78 17.86
N ARG A 140 -8.47 3.98 17.85
CA ARG A 140 -7.68 3.94 19.07
C ARG A 140 -7.90 5.20 19.89
N LYS A 141 -7.81 5.08 21.21
CA LYS A 141 -7.83 6.25 22.08
C LYS A 141 -6.58 7.08 21.82
N SER A 142 -6.78 8.41 21.84
CA SER A 142 -5.65 9.31 21.68
C SER A 142 -4.66 9.12 22.83
N ASN A 143 -3.35 9.08 22.52
CA ASN A 143 -2.29 9.04 23.51
C ASN A 143 -1.95 10.42 24.04
N LYS A 144 -2.74 11.45 23.71
CA LYS A 144 -2.57 12.74 24.34
C LYS A 144 -2.77 12.58 25.83
N ALA A 145 -1.74 12.93 26.59
CA ALA A 145 -1.89 13.04 28.01
C ALA A 145 -3.02 14.02 28.28
N SER A 146 -4.03 13.51 28.89
CA SER A 146 -5.15 14.35 29.34
C SER A 146 -4.64 15.34 30.41
#